data_79068602832a6a0b8312ff4e47deed03
#
_entry.id   79068602832a6a0b8312ff4e47deed03
#
_cell.length_a   1.000
_cell.length_b   1.000
_cell.length_c   1.000
_cell.angle_alpha   90.00
_cell.angle_beta   90.00
_cell.angle_gamma   90.00
#
_symmetry.space_group_name_H-M   'P 1'
#
loop_
_entity.id
_entity.type
_entity.pdbx_description
1 polymer ?
#
loop_
_entity_poly.entity_id
_entity_poly.type
_entity_poly.pdbx_seq_one_letter_code
_entity_poly.pdbx_strand_id
1 'polypeptide(L)'
;MKTLTAGLFLAATLSAAGCTTTPSAPAQSVSFLAPADGAVVTSPFTVKFGVAGMAVQPAGAVTPDTGHHHLLINAEDVAAMTVIPVDEQHMHFGKGQTETSLNLKPGKYKLTMQFGNGLHQAYGPAMSKSINVTVQ
;
A
#
# COMPACT_ATOMS: atom_id res chain seq x y z
N MET A 1 19.45 80.13 21.07
CA MET A 1 19.58 79.22 19.90
C MET A 1 19.52 77.77 20.46
N LYS A 2 18.41 77.07 20.26
CA LYS A 2 18.24 75.67 20.74
C LYS A 2 18.09 74.80 19.51
N THR A 3 19.07 73.96 19.28
CA THR A 3 19.09 72.97 18.18
C THR A 3 18.34 71.72 18.65
N LEU A 4 17.22 71.36 18.00
CA LEU A 4 16.50 70.11 18.18
C LEU A 4 17.12 69.04 17.26
N THR A 5 17.63 67.98 17.85
CA THR A 5 18.09 66.81 17.13
C THR A 5 16.94 65.77 17.07
N ALA A 6 16.41 65.54 15.85
CA ALA A 6 15.41 64.51 15.61
C ALA A 6 16.08 63.14 15.49
N GLY A 7 15.78 62.24 16.42
CA GLY A 7 16.18 60.83 16.34
C GLY A 7 15.25 60.00 15.45
N LEU A 8 15.80 59.41 14.39
CA LEU A 8 15.09 58.53 13.49
C LEU A 8 15.12 57.09 14.06
N PHE A 9 13.98 56.63 14.57
CA PHE A 9 13.83 55.21 14.98
C PHE A 9 13.51 54.36 13.74
N LEU A 10 14.45 53.52 13.35
CA LEU A 10 14.24 52.52 12.30
C LEU A 10 13.64 51.26 12.95
N ALA A 11 12.34 51.04 12.75
CA ALA A 11 11.68 49.83 13.20
C ALA A 11 11.95 48.67 12.19
N ALA A 12 12.80 47.73 12.59
CA ALA A 12 13.04 46.49 11.84
C ALA A 12 11.88 45.51 12.08
N THR A 13 11.01 45.35 11.08
CA THR A 13 9.97 44.29 11.11
C THR A 13 10.59 42.94 10.73
N LEU A 14 10.69 42.05 11.72
CA LEU A 14 11.15 40.69 11.53
C LEU A 14 10.00 39.88 10.93
N SER A 15 9.99 39.63 9.61
CA SER A 15 9.04 38.74 8.95
C SER A 15 9.42 37.30 9.26
N ALA A 16 8.67 36.64 10.14
CA ALA A 16 8.77 35.20 10.35
C ALA A 16 8.13 34.47 9.14
N ALA A 17 8.97 33.92 8.26
CA ALA A 17 8.54 33.02 7.22
C ALA A 17 8.09 31.70 7.88
N GLY A 18 6.78 31.54 8.06
CA GLY A 18 6.20 30.30 8.51
C GLY A 18 6.34 29.23 7.42
N CYS A 19 7.20 28.25 7.65
CA CYS A 19 7.20 27.03 6.82
C CYS A 19 5.89 26.28 7.04
N THR A 20 4.93 26.44 6.13
CA THR A 20 3.75 25.60 6.07
C THR A 20 4.17 24.24 5.51
N THR A 21 4.40 23.25 6.38
CA THR A 21 4.57 21.86 5.97
C THR A 21 3.21 21.35 5.49
N THR A 22 3.04 21.26 4.18
CA THR A 22 1.90 20.56 3.59
C THR A 22 1.99 19.10 4.00
N PRO A 23 0.93 18.48 4.60
CA PRO A 23 0.97 17.07 4.91
C PRO A 23 1.16 16.29 3.60
N SER A 24 2.23 15.49 3.56
CA SER A 24 2.45 14.57 2.44
C SER A 24 1.35 13.53 2.42
N ALA A 25 0.82 13.20 1.23
CA ALA A 25 -0.11 12.09 1.08
C ALA A 25 0.53 10.80 1.62
N PRO A 26 -0.25 9.90 2.23
CA PRO A 26 0.30 8.64 2.74
C PRO A 26 0.96 7.86 1.61
N ALA A 27 2.14 7.29 1.89
CA ALA A 27 2.85 6.47 0.92
C ALA A 27 1.98 5.27 0.52
N GLN A 28 1.92 4.99 -0.79
CA GLN A 28 1.16 3.86 -1.31
C GLN A 28 1.83 2.55 -0.89
N SER A 29 1.07 1.63 -0.31
CA SER A 29 1.57 0.33 0.13
C SER A 29 0.45 -0.68 0.32
N VAL A 30 0.82 -1.97 0.31
CA VAL A 30 -0.04 -3.08 0.73
C VAL A 30 0.54 -3.78 1.97
N SER A 31 -0.32 -4.43 2.74
CA SER A 31 0.09 -5.16 3.93
C SER A 31 -0.80 -6.37 4.19
N PHE A 32 -0.25 -7.40 4.83
CA PHE A 32 -1.05 -8.44 5.44
C PHE A 32 -1.51 -7.97 6.82
N LEU A 33 -2.83 -7.89 7.03
CA LEU A 33 -3.42 -7.65 8.34
C LEU A 33 -3.50 -8.95 9.14
N ALA A 34 -3.59 -10.09 8.44
CA ALA A 34 -3.47 -11.44 8.96
C ALA A 34 -3.11 -12.41 7.80
N PRO A 35 -2.37 -13.48 8.06
CA PRO A 35 -1.57 -13.74 9.26
C PRO A 35 -0.32 -12.84 9.32
N ALA A 36 0.40 -12.86 10.44
CA ALA A 36 1.70 -12.21 10.56
C ALA A 36 2.78 -12.99 9.79
N ASP A 37 3.87 -12.32 9.41
CA ASP A 37 5.03 -12.99 8.84
C ASP A 37 5.62 -14.00 9.84
N GLY A 38 5.96 -15.19 9.37
CA GLY A 38 6.44 -16.30 10.19
C GLY A 38 5.37 -17.06 10.98
N ALA A 39 4.09 -16.73 10.80
CA ALA A 39 3.01 -17.39 11.53
C ALA A 39 2.93 -18.90 11.24
N VAL A 40 2.56 -19.66 12.28
CA VAL A 40 2.12 -21.05 12.16
C VAL A 40 0.60 -21.06 12.22
N VAL A 41 -0.04 -21.61 11.22
CA VAL A 41 -1.50 -21.59 11.06
C VAL A 41 -2.06 -22.98 10.80
N THR A 42 -3.32 -23.21 11.16
CA THR A 42 -4.07 -24.44 10.84
C THR A 42 -5.02 -24.16 9.70
N SER A 43 -5.02 -25.03 8.69
CA SER A 43 -5.92 -24.94 7.54
C SER A 43 -7.34 -25.37 7.89
N PRO A 44 -8.42 -24.68 7.40
CA PRO A 44 -8.35 -23.41 6.66
C PRO A 44 -8.05 -22.22 7.55
N PHE A 45 -7.36 -21.19 7.01
CA PHE A 45 -7.05 -19.96 7.73
C PHE A 45 -7.41 -18.72 6.92
N THR A 46 -7.71 -17.63 7.61
CA THR A 46 -8.09 -16.36 6.99
C THR A 46 -6.85 -15.53 6.68
N VAL A 47 -6.79 -14.98 5.45
CA VAL A 47 -5.84 -13.97 5.04
C VAL A 47 -6.58 -12.65 4.87
N LYS A 48 -6.12 -11.59 5.54
CA LYS A 48 -6.70 -10.24 5.46
C LYS A 48 -5.72 -9.27 4.84
N PHE A 49 -6.21 -8.47 3.93
CA PHE A 49 -5.45 -7.55 3.10
C PHE A 49 -5.63 -6.12 3.57
N GLY A 50 -4.54 -5.34 3.57
CA GLY A 50 -4.54 -3.92 3.81
C GLY A 50 -3.93 -3.16 2.62
N VAL A 51 -4.44 -1.97 2.37
CA VAL A 51 -3.89 -1.01 1.40
C VAL A 51 -3.87 0.37 2.03
N ALA A 52 -2.80 1.13 1.77
CA ALA A 52 -2.67 2.52 2.18
C ALA A 52 -2.34 3.39 0.96
N GLY A 53 -2.80 4.64 0.98
CA GLY A 53 -2.56 5.61 -0.09
C GLY A 53 -3.32 5.34 -1.39
N MET A 54 -4.09 4.26 -1.46
CA MET A 54 -4.96 3.90 -2.59
C MET A 54 -6.29 3.35 -2.06
N ALA A 55 -7.31 3.30 -2.93
CA ALA A 55 -8.62 2.71 -2.60
C ALA A 55 -8.84 1.37 -3.30
N VAL A 56 -9.52 0.45 -2.60
CA VAL A 56 -9.96 -0.81 -3.21
C VAL A 56 -11.16 -0.55 -4.10
N GLN A 57 -11.10 -1.03 -5.34
CA GLN A 57 -12.16 -0.94 -6.32
C GLN A 57 -12.27 -2.26 -7.11
N PRO A 58 -13.46 -2.68 -7.53
CA PRO A 58 -13.61 -3.83 -8.41
C PRO A 58 -12.82 -3.69 -9.72
N ALA A 59 -12.43 -4.83 -10.29
CA ALA A 59 -11.82 -4.90 -11.64
C ALA A 59 -12.75 -4.31 -12.70
N GLY A 60 -12.17 -3.77 -13.76
CA GLY A 60 -12.89 -3.14 -14.88
C GLY A 60 -12.23 -1.82 -15.31
N ALA A 61 -12.79 -0.69 -14.89
CA ALA A 61 -12.24 0.61 -15.26
C ALA A 61 -10.90 0.91 -14.55
N VAL A 62 -9.97 1.55 -15.25
CA VAL A 62 -8.76 2.11 -14.64
C VAL A 62 -9.10 3.49 -14.09
N THR A 63 -9.10 3.60 -12.77
CA THR A 63 -9.30 4.86 -12.05
C THR A 63 -8.02 5.20 -11.29
N PRO A 64 -7.56 6.45 -11.28
CA PRO A 64 -6.37 6.85 -10.54
C PRO A 64 -6.47 6.46 -9.07
N ASP A 65 -5.34 6.02 -8.48
CA ASP A 65 -5.20 5.65 -7.07
C ASP A 65 -6.20 4.59 -6.59
N THR A 66 -6.64 3.70 -7.49
CA THR A 66 -7.52 2.58 -7.16
C THR A 66 -7.02 1.26 -7.73
N GLY A 67 -7.47 0.16 -7.15
CA GLY A 67 -7.16 -1.17 -7.65
C GLY A 67 -7.78 -2.26 -6.80
N HIS A 68 -7.35 -3.48 -7.03
CA HIS A 68 -7.82 -4.65 -6.29
C HIS A 68 -6.67 -5.60 -5.96
N HIS A 69 -6.91 -6.43 -4.96
CA HIS A 69 -5.90 -7.37 -4.46
C HIS A 69 -5.75 -8.59 -5.34
N HIS A 70 -4.52 -9.07 -5.43
CA HIS A 70 -4.14 -10.40 -5.88
C HIS A 70 -3.30 -11.06 -4.78
N LEU A 71 -3.43 -12.37 -4.61
CA LEU A 71 -2.62 -13.15 -3.68
C LEU A 71 -1.88 -14.24 -4.45
N LEU A 72 -0.57 -14.20 -4.38
CA LEU A 72 0.31 -15.14 -5.05
C LEU A 72 0.81 -16.16 -4.01
N ILE A 73 0.75 -17.45 -4.34
CA ILE A 73 1.15 -18.55 -3.46
C ILE A 73 2.38 -19.22 -4.06
N ASN A 74 3.53 -19.11 -3.36
CA ASN A 74 4.81 -19.65 -3.84
C ASN A 74 5.22 -19.13 -5.24
N ALA A 75 4.74 -17.93 -5.61
CA ALA A 75 5.10 -17.27 -6.84
C ALA A 75 5.81 -15.93 -6.55
N GLU A 76 6.58 -15.45 -7.51
CA GLU A 76 7.22 -14.14 -7.45
C GLU A 76 6.23 -13.04 -7.86
N ASP A 77 6.48 -11.82 -7.37
CA ASP A 77 5.70 -10.66 -7.78
C ASP A 77 5.91 -10.33 -9.25
N VAL A 78 4.86 -9.81 -9.86
CA VAL A 78 4.82 -9.45 -11.28
C VAL A 78 5.32 -8.02 -11.45
N ALA A 79 6.14 -7.78 -12.47
CA ALA A 79 6.68 -6.46 -12.75
C ALA A 79 5.59 -5.40 -12.99
N ALA A 80 5.91 -4.15 -12.69
CA ALA A 80 4.98 -3.03 -12.91
C ALA A 80 4.45 -3.00 -14.35
N MET A 81 3.18 -2.63 -14.51
CA MET A 81 2.45 -2.55 -15.77
C MET A 81 2.30 -3.88 -16.53
N THR A 82 2.70 -5.00 -15.93
CA THR A 82 2.46 -6.34 -16.47
C THR A 82 1.15 -6.88 -15.88
N VAL A 83 0.37 -7.57 -16.70
CA VAL A 83 -0.88 -8.20 -16.28
C VAL A 83 -0.57 -9.35 -15.33
N ILE A 84 -1.16 -9.30 -14.14
CA ILE A 84 -1.03 -10.38 -13.14
C ILE A 84 -1.85 -11.57 -13.65
N PRO A 85 -1.25 -12.78 -13.79
CA PRO A 85 -1.99 -13.96 -14.20
C PRO A 85 -3.12 -14.32 -13.24
N VAL A 86 -4.04 -15.15 -13.69
CA VAL A 86 -5.06 -15.78 -12.85
C VAL A 86 -4.96 -17.30 -13.05
N ASP A 87 -4.43 -17.99 -12.06
CA ASP A 87 -4.20 -19.43 -12.04
C ASP A 87 -4.18 -19.95 -10.61
N GLU A 88 -3.75 -21.18 -10.39
CA GLU A 88 -3.70 -21.80 -9.06
C GLU A 88 -2.75 -21.10 -8.08
N GLN A 89 -1.71 -20.42 -8.60
CA GLN A 89 -0.74 -19.68 -7.79
C GLN A 89 -1.06 -18.18 -7.69
N HIS A 90 -1.96 -17.65 -8.53
CA HIS A 90 -2.30 -16.24 -8.62
C HIS A 90 -3.81 -16.04 -8.42
N MET A 91 -4.22 -15.89 -7.16
CA MET A 91 -5.62 -15.67 -6.82
C MET A 91 -6.03 -14.22 -7.07
N HIS A 92 -7.21 -14.04 -7.66
CA HIS A 92 -7.75 -12.75 -8.07
C HIS A 92 -8.97 -12.35 -7.24
N PHE A 93 -8.97 -11.12 -6.71
CA PHE A 93 -10.03 -10.56 -5.86
C PHE A 93 -10.74 -9.39 -6.54
N GLY A 94 -11.15 -9.60 -7.78
CA GLY A 94 -11.69 -8.58 -8.69
C GLY A 94 -13.06 -8.00 -8.32
N LYS A 95 -13.67 -8.41 -7.23
CA LYS A 95 -14.89 -7.78 -6.69
C LYS A 95 -14.61 -6.80 -5.55
N GLY A 96 -13.34 -6.49 -5.29
CA GLY A 96 -12.93 -5.62 -4.19
C GLY A 96 -12.90 -6.31 -2.82
N GLN A 97 -12.73 -7.64 -2.80
CA GLN A 97 -12.58 -8.38 -1.54
C GLN A 97 -11.29 -7.97 -0.83
N THR A 98 -11.34 -7.88 0.50
CA THR A 98 -10.22 -7.53 1.37
C THR A 98 -9.78 -8.67 2.28
N GLU A 99 -10.38 -9.85 2.11
CA GLU A 99 -9.99 -11.07 2.83
C GLU A 99 -10.36 -12.32 2.04
N THR A 100 -9.73 -13.43 2.38
CA THR A 100 -10.04 -14.76 1.85
C THR A 100 -9.74 -15.83 2.88
N SER A 101 -10.33 -17.00 2.71
CA SER A 101 -9.97 -18.22 3.44
C SER A 101 -9.12 -19.11 2.55
N LEU A 102 -7.92 -19.49 3.01
CA LEU A 102 -7.05 -20.43 2.32
C LEU A 102 -7.16 -21.82 2.92
N ASN A 103 -7.30 -22.81 2.04
CA ASN A 103 -7.25 -24.22 2.41
C ASN A 103 -6.01 -24.84 1.74
N LEU A 104 -4.89 -24.85 2.45
CA LEU A 104 -3.61 -25.38 1.99
C LEU A 104 -3.21 -26.63 2.76
N LYS A 105 -2.47 -27.52 2.11
CA LYS A 105 -1.90 -28.70 2.77
C LYS A 105 -0.83 -28.27 3.77
N PRO A 106 -0.49 -29.09 4.79
CA PRO A 106 0.63 -28.83 5.67
C PRO A 106 1.92 -28.58 4.88
N GLY A 107 2.66 -27.52 5.25
CA GLY A 107 3.87 -27.11 4.54
C GLY A 107 4.25 -25.65 4.78
N LYS A 108 5.37 -25.23 4.17
CA LYS A 108 5.83 -23.83 4.20
C LYS A 108 5.41 -23.13 2.93
N TYR A 109 4.89 -21.91 3.07
CA TYR A 109 4.39 -21.11 1.95
C TYR A 109 4.92 -19.68 2.01
N LYS A 110 5.33 -19.16 0.86
CA LYS A 110 5.46 -17.73 0.63
C LYS A 110 4.12 -17.22 0.10
N LEU A 111 3.54 -16.25 0.78
CA LEU A 111 2.35 -15.55 0.34
C LEU A 111 2.75 -14.13 -0.08
N THR A 112 2.44 -13.75 -1.30
CA THR A 112 2.74 -12.41 -1.82
C THR A 112 1.44 -11.71 -2.17
N MET A 113 1.14 -10.61 -1.50
CA MET A 113 0.06 -9.72 -1.90
C MET A 113 0.57 -8.77 -2.95
N GLN A 114 -0.17 -8.61 -4.03
CA GLN A 114 0.11 -7.66 -5.09
C GLN A 114 -1.15 -6.91 -5.47
N PHE A 115 -1.04 -5.58 -5.58
CA PHE A 115 -2.15 -4.73 -5.98
C PHE A 115 -2.08 -4.45 -7.47
N GLY A 116 -3.21 -4.57 -8.15
CA GLY A 116 -3.34 -4.33 -9.60
C GLY A 116 -4.44 -3.31 -9.88
N ASN A 117 -4.29 -2.59 -11.01
CA ASN A 117 -5.31 -1.65 -11.48
C ASN A 117 -6.55 -2.39 -12.05
N GLY A 118 -7.54 -1.66 -12.53
CA GLY A 118 -8.77 -2.23 -13.07
C GLY A 118 -8.56 -3.24 -14.22
N LEU A 119 -7.44 -3.17 -14.95
CA LEU A 119 -7.05 -4.11 -16.01
C LEU A 119 -6.07 -5.18 -15.54
N HIS A 120 -5.95 -5.41 -14.22
CA HIS A 120 -5.05 -6.40 -13.61
C HIS A 120 -3.56 -6.12 -13.82
N GLN A 121 -3.17 -4.91 -14.22
CA GLN A 121 -1.76 -4.55 -14.34
C GLN A 121 -1.20 -4.20 -12.97
N ALA A 122 -0.09 -4.84 -12.60
CA ALA A 122 0.58 -4.63 -11.33
C ALA A 122 1.08 -3.19 -11.18
N TYR A 123 0.96 -2.61 -9.98
CA TYR A 123 1.56 -1.31 -9.67
C TYR A 123 3.06 -1.38 -9.36
N GLY A 124 3.62 -2.59 -9.30
CA GLY A 124 5.04 -2.81 -9.04
C GLY A 124 5.38 -3.04 -7.56
N PRO A 125 6.69 -2.99 -7.21
CA PRO A 125 7.19 -3.45 -5.90
C PRO A 125 6.64 -2.69 -4.70
N ALA A 126 6.36 -1.40 -4.82
CA ALA A 126 5.78 -0.59 -3.75
C ALA A 126 4.40 -1.08 -3.31
N MET A 127 3.67 -1.71 -4.24
CA MET A 127 2.33 -2.28 -4.04
C MET A 127 2.37 -3.82 -4.03
N SER A 128 3.48 -4.38 -3.56
CA SER A 128 3.69 -5.81 -3.33
C SER A 128 4.28 -6.04 -1.94
N LYS A 129 3.84 -7.10 -1.26
CA LYS A 129 4.35 -7.50 0.06
C LYS A 129 4.30 -9.00 0.22
N SER A 130 5.41 -9.59 0.63
CA SER A 130 5.49 -11.03 0.92
C SER A 130 5.60 -11.31 2.41
N ILE A 131 5.03 -12.44 2.83
CA ILE A 131 5.21 -13.06 4.14
C ILE A 131 5.43 -14.56 3.96
N ASN A 132 6.00 -15.20 4.97
CA ASN A 132 6.13 -16.66 5.05
C ASN A 132 5.19 -17.19 6.11
N VAL A 133 4.51 -18.30 5.83
CA VAL A 133 3.67 -18.99 6.80
C VAL A 133 3.97 -20.49 6.79
N THR A 134 3.74 -21.14 7.92
CA THR A 134 3.79 -22.60 8.05
C THR A 134 2.39 -23.11 8.34
N VAL A 135 1.88 -23.99 7.49
CA VAL A 135 0.56 -24.64 7.67
C VAL A 135 0.79 -26.00 8.35
N GLN A 136 0.00 -26.29 9.38
CA GLN A 136 -0.01 -27.56 10.14
C GLN A 136 -1.31 -28.33 9.93
#